data_00c73ab66af7c9f4e9bcb90027263fde
#
_entry.id   00c73ab66af7c9f4e9bcb90027263fde
#
_cell.length_a   1.000
_cell.length_b   1.000
_cell.length_c   1.000
_cell.angle_alpha   90.00
_cell.angle_beta   90.00
_cell.angle_gamma   90.00
#
_symmetry.space_group_name_H-M   'P 1'
#
loop_
_entity.id
_entity.type
_entity.pdbx_description
1 polymer ?
#
loop_
_entity_poly.entity_id
_entity_poly.type
_entity_poly.pdbx_seq_one_letter_code
_entity_poly.pdbx_strand_id
1 'polypeptide(L)'
;LSGFCTRREHAIKFGKFILSNRKLVDHTITFKTAPNYVNGLQPGNYIRVFSTTQHVQRFNNGAILDDGTVVSKDTISGVKSFYYWNPSEQIVRDNQINFSNSNAVKAFAGTLFTIIEEKSSNQCYKVESMTFGEDGLIEIAASYSPLTSDGKLAILQGWDDGSRFAPIET
;
A
#
# COMPACT_ATOMS: atom_id res chain seq x y z
N LEU A 1 16.45 -25.44 -8.62
CA LEU A 1 15.10 -25.36 -9.26
C LEU A 1 14.57 -26.71 -9.75
N SER A 2 15.42 -27.73 -9.88
CA SER A 2 15.08 -29.02 -10.50
C SER A 2 14.16 -29.92 -9.67
N GLY A 3 13.98 -29.66 -8.37
CA GLY A 3 13.22 -30.57 -7.48
C GLY A 3 11.70 -30.40 -7.50
N PHE A 4 11.18 -29.25 -7.98
CA PHE A 4 9.75 -28.93 -7.87
C PHE A 4 9.05 -28.60 -9.19
N CYS A 5 9.79 -28.42 -10.29
CA CYS A 5 9.23 -28.08 -11.59
C CYS A 5 9.38 -29.21 -12.56
N THR A 6 8.32 -29.96 -12.79
CA THR A 6 8.28 -31.08 -13.77
C THR A 6 7.96 -30.62 -15.19
N ARG A 7 7.47 -29.38 -15.36
CA ARG A 7 7.09 -28.82 -16.66
C ARG A 7 7.86 -27.52 -16.93
N ARG A 8 8.34 -27.38 -18.17
CA ARG A 8 9.07 -26.19 -18.65
C ARG A 8 8.30 -24.89 -18.41
N GLU A 9 7.01 -24.89 -18.61
CA GLU A 9 6.13 -23.73 -18.41
C GLU A 9 6.09 -23.26 -16.97
N HIS A 10 6.01 -24.19 -16.01
CA HIS A 10 6.07 -23.89 -14.59
C HIS A 10 7.42 -23.29 -14.21
N ALA A 11 8.50 -23.81 -14.76
CA ALA A 11 9.85 -23.28 -14.53
C ALA A 11 9.97 -21.83 -15.06
N ILE A 12 9.41 -21.54 -16.23
CA ILE A 12 9.40 -20.20 -16.83
C ILE A 12 8.55 -19.25 -15.99
N LYS A 13 7.34 -19.65 -15.59
CA LYS A 13 6.46 -18.84 -14.73
C LYS A 13 7.13 -18.54 -13.39
N PHE A 14 7.71 -19.55 -12.75
CA PHE A 14 8.42 -19.39 -11.49
C PHE A 14 9.67 -18.50 -11.63
N GLY A 15 10.43 -18.66 -12.72
CA GLY A 15 11.56 -17.79 -13.05
C GLY A 15 11.14 -16.33 -13.24
N LYS A 16 10.05 -16.08 -13.98
CA LYS A 16 9.45 -14.75 -14.12
C LYS A 16 9.05 -14.15 -12.79
N PHE A 17 8.40 -14.92 -11.92
CA PHE A 17 8.02 -14.48 -10.57
C PHE A 17 9.24 -14.06 -9.74
N ILE A 18 10.29 -14.88 -9.71
CA ILE A 18 11.53 -14.54 -8.98
C ILE A 18 12.16 -13.27 -9.53
N LEU A 19 12.24 -13.13 -10.86
CA LEU A 19 12.79 -11.94 -11.50
C LEU A 19 11.96 -10.70 -11.23
N SER A 20 10.63 -10.81 -11.33
CA SER A 20 9.71 -9.71 -11.01
C SER A 20 9.82 -9.29 -9.54
N ASN A 21 9.91 -10.24 -8.63
CA ASN A 21 10.09 -9.97 -7.21
C ASN A 21 11.41 -9.20 -6.97
N ARG A 22 12.52 -9.66 -7.52
CA ARG A 22 13.82 -8.99 -7.39
C ARG A 22 13.87 -7.61 -8.04
N LYS A 23 13.10 -7.40 -9.11
CA LYS A 23 13.08 -6.12 -9.84
C LYS A 23 12.16 -5.10 -9.20
N LEU A 24 11.03 -5.54 -8.65
CA LEU A 24 9.94 -4.67 -8.22
C LEU A 24 9.92 -4.45 -6.70
N VAL A 25 10.38 -5.42 -5.91
CA VAL A 25 10.52 -5.29 -4.46
C VAL A 25 11.90 -4.72 -4.16
N ASP A 26 12.02 -3.42 -4.17
CA ASP A 26 13.29 -2.69 -4.08
C ASP A 26 13.59 -2.14 -2.68
N HIS A 27 12.58 -2.11 -1.79
CA HIS A 27 12.77 -1.61 -0.44
C HIS A 27 11.78 -2.22 0.56
N THR A 28 12.13 -2.12 1.83
CA THR A 28 11.28 -2.46 2.97
C THR A 28 11.08 -1.23 3.83
N ILE A 29 10.00 -1.22 4.58
CA ILE A 29 9.72 -0.21 5.59
C ILE A 29 9.54 -0.88 6.94
N THR A 30 9.95 -0.19 7.99
CA THR A 30 9.68 -0.58 9.37
C THR A 30 9.14 0.63 10.11
N PHE A 31 8.04 0.46 10.80
CA PHE A 31 7.41 1.53 11.57
C PHE A 31 6.69 0.97 12.79
N LYS A 32 6.46 1.83 13.78
CA LYS A 32 5.67 1.52 14.96
C LYS A 32 4.31 2.19 14.89
N THR A 33 3.29 1.49 15.34
CA THR A 33 1.92 1.98 15.35
C THR A 33 1.16 1.49 16.59
N ALA A 34 0.11 2.21 16.97
CA ALA A 34 -0.74 1.77 18.05
C ALA A 34 -1.62 0.57 17.62
N PRO A 35 -1.96 -0.34 18.56
CA PRO A 35 -2.72 -1.55 18.26
C PRO A 35 -4.08 -1.30 17.58
N ASN A 36 -4.73 -0.19 17.90
CA ASN A 36 -6.03 0.17 17.33
C ASN A 36 -6.02 0.42 15.81
N TYR A 37 -4.85 0.74 15.22
CA TYR A 37 -4.71 0.94 13.78
C TYR A 37 -4.44 -0.35 12.99
N VAL A 38 -4.18 -1.44 13.67
CA VAL A 38 -3.78 -2.71 13.04
C VAL A 38 -4.73 -3.87 13.39
N ASN A 39 -5.95 -3.55 13.79
CA ASN A 39 -6.94 -4.56 14.16
C ASN A 39 -7.19 -5.52 13.00
N GLY A 40 -6.98 -6.82 13.23
CA GLY A 40 -7.13 -7.87 12.23
C GLY A 40 -5.99 -7.97 11.20
N LEU A 41 -4.95 -7.13 11.30
CA LEU A 41 -3.78 -7.21 10.43
C LEU A 41 -2.94 -8.44 10.78
N GLN A 42 -2.45 -9.13 9.76
CA GLN A 42 -1.61 -10.33 9.89
C GLN A 42 -0.45 -10.29 8.89
N PRO A 43 0.67 -10.96 9.17
CA PRO A 43 1.71 -11.19 8.17
C PRO A 43 1.13 -11.80 6.89
N GLY A 44 1.55 -11.27 5.74
CA GLY A 44 1.00 -11.62 4.43
C GLY A 44 -0.09 -10.68 3.92
N ASN A 45 -0.72 -9.88 4.79
CA ASN A 45 -1.68 -8.86 4.34
C ASN A 45 -0.99 -7.71 3.62
N TYR A 46 -1.74 -7.01 2.78
CA TYR A 46 -1.29 -5.83 2.06
C TYR A 46 -1.82 -4.57 2.73
N ILE A 47 -0.93 -3.59 2.91
CA ILE A 47 -1.24 -2.33 3.59
C ILE A 47 -0.82 -1.14 2.76
N ARG A 48 -1.45 -0.01 3.01
CA ARG A 48 -0.94 1.32 2.66
C ARG A 48 -0.54 2.03 3.92
N VAL A 49 0.61 2.71 3.90
CA VAL A 49 1.16 3.38 5.07
C VAL A 49 0.94 4.87 4.94
N PHE A 50 0.33 5.45 5.97
CA PHE A 50 0.15 6.89 6.13
C PHE A 50 1.21 7.40 7.10
N SER A 51 1.97 8.39 6.70
CA SER A 51 2.98 9.00 7.56
C SER A 51 2.96 10.51 7.43
N THR A 52 3.06 11.20 8.56
CA THR A 52 3.24 12.64 8.62
C THR A 52 4.72 13.04 8.59
N THR A 53 5.64 12.09 8.77
CA THR A 53 7.08 12.35 8.76
C THR A 53 7.62 12.49 7.34
N GLN A 54 8.50 13.47 7.16
CA GLN A 54 9.02 13.89 5.84
C GLN A 54 9.86 12.85 5.10
N HIS A 55 10.16 11.70 5.71
CA HIS A 55 11.08 10.72 5.16
C HIS A 55 10.48 9.81 4.08
N VAL A 56 9.16 9.74 3.98
CA VAL A 56 8.51 8.95 2.91
C VAL A 56 8.28 9.85 1.70
N GLN A 57 9.31 10.07 0.92
CA GLN A 57 9.34 11.02 -0.20
C GLN A 57 8.42 10.66 -1.38
N ARG A 58 7.80 9.48 -1.37
CA ARG A 58 7.03 8.98 -2.51
C ARG A 58 5.53 9.25 -2.43
N PHE A 59 5.05 9.77 -1.28
CA PHE A 59 3.63 10.02 -1.05
C PHE A 59 3.39 11.45 -0.61
N ASN A 60 2.34 12.04 -1.10
CA ASN A 60 1.81 13.27 -0.54
C ASN A 60 0.86 12.92 0.60
N ASN A 61 1.47 12.61 1.75
CA ASN A 61 0.78 12.28 2.98
C ASN A 61 0.62 13.52 3.84
N GLY A 62 -0.39 13.51 4.68
CA GLY A 62 -0.60 14.60 5.62
C GLY A 62 -1.58 14.25 6.73
N ALA A 63 -1.85 15.26 7.52
CA ALA A 63 -2.87 15.26 8.53
C ALA A 63 -3.80 16.45 8.34
N ILE A 64 -5.06 16.28 8.66
CA ILE A 64 -6.01 17.37 8.82
C ILE A 64 -6.20 17.52 10.32
N LEU A 65 -5.70 18.64 10.87
CA LEU A 65 -5.80 18.91 12.30
C LEU A 65 -7.25 19.18 12.71
N ASP A 66 -7.52 19.18 14.02
CA ASP A 66 -8.87 19.39 14.56
C ASP A 66 -9.47 20.75 14.18
N ASP A 67 -8.65 21.75 13.92
CA ASP A 67 -9.07 23.06 13.42
C ASP A 67 -9.36 23.08 11.92
N GLY A 68 -9.06 22.00 11.21
CA GLY A 68 -9.16 21.88 9.74
C GLY A 68 -7.91 22.33 8.99
N THR A 69 -6.81 22.62 9.70
CA THR A 69 -5.54 22.93 9.06
C THR A 69 -4.94 21.69 8.43
N VAL A 70 -4.53 21.79 7.16
CA VAL A 70 -3.84 20.70 6.44
C VAL A 70 -2.34 20.82 6.66
N VAL A 71 -1.76 19.78 7.24
CA VAL A 71 -0.31 19.64 7.40
C VAL A 71 0.18 18.57 6.44
N SER A 72 0.99 18.97 5.47
CA SER A 72 1.59 18.07 4.48
C SER A 72 2.94 18.62 4.02
N LYS A 73 3.74 17.76 3.37
CA LYS A 73 5.04 18.19 2.83
C LYS A 73 4.90 19.27 1.75
N ASP A 74 3.97 19.04 0.83
CA ASP A 74 3.70 19.97 -0.26
C ASP A 74 2.34 20.63 -0.06
N THR A 75 2.18 21.84 -0.58
CA THR A 75 0.89 22.52 -0.55
C THR A 75 -0.11 21.79 -1.43
N ILE A 76 -1.21 21.33 -0.81
CA ILE A 76 -2.27 20.64 -1.51
C ILE A 76 -3.38 21.64 -1.83
N SER A 77 -3.79 21.68 -3.10
CA SER A 77 -4.85 22.56 -3.56
C SER A 77 -5.71 21.90 -4.64
N GLY A 78 -6.91 22.47 -4.84
CA GLY A 78 -7.86 21.96 -5.83
C GLY A 78 -8.53 20.65 -5.44
N VAL A 79 -9.21 20.04 -6.39
CA VAL A 79 -9.91 18.76 -6.20
C VAL A 79 -8.91 17.62 -6.24
N LYS A 80 -8.86 16.84 -5.18
CA LYS A 80 -7.99 15.67 -5.07
C LYS A 80 -8.77 14.48 -4.52
N SER A 81 -8.47 13.31 -5.03
CA SER A 81 -8.86 12.03 -4.44
C SER A 81 -7.83 11.63 -3.39
N PHE A 82 -8.28 11.12 -2.26
CA PHE A 82 -7.40 10.76 -1.15
C PHE A 82 -7.93 9.58 -0.36
N TYR A 83 -7.03 8.81 0.23
CA TYR A 83 -7.34 7.85 1.28
C TYR A 83 -7.21 8.54 2.63
N TYR A 84 -8.10 8.25 3.55
CA TYR A 84 -8.05 8.73 4.93
C TYR A 84 -8.42 7.63 5.93
N TRP A 85 -7.89 7.73 7.13
CA TRP A 85 -8.28 6.86 8.24
C TRP A 85 -9.60 7.35 8.83
N ASN A 86 -10.61 6.48 8.85
CA ASN A 86 -11.86 6.76 9.54
C ASN A 86 -11.79 6.19 10.97
N PRO A 87 -11.65 7.04 12.01
CA PRO A 87 -11.49 6.57 13.39
C PRO A 87 -12.75 5.90 13.96
N SER A 88 -13.92 6.26 13.46
CA SER A 88 -15.18 5.68 13.94
C SER A 88 -15.38 4.25 13.48
N GLU A 89 -14.96 3.94 12.28
CA GLU A 89 -15.09 2.61 11.66
C GLU A 89 -13.81 1.79 11.76
N GLN A 90 -12.68 2.41 12.14
CA GLN A 90 -11.34 1.81 12.18
C GLN A 90 -10.92 1.18 10.85
N ILE A 91 -11.23 1.86 9.75
CA ILE A 91 -10.87 1.44 8.39
C ILE A 91 -10.37 2.62 7.57
N VAL A 92 -9.67 2.31 6.48
CA VAL A 92 -9.30 3.30 5.47
C VAL A 92 -10.43 3.45 4.47
N ARG A 93 -10.83 4.69 4.22
CA ARG A 93 -11.82 5.08 3.20
C ARG A 93 -11.15 5.94 2.14
N ASP A 94 -11.74 6.01 1.00
CA ASP A 94 -11.41 6.98 -0.05
C ASP A 94 -12.50 8.04 -0.17
N ASN A 95 -12.09 9.23 -0.59
CA ASN A 95 -13.00 10.33 -0.89
C ASN A 95 -12.33 11.29 -1.90
N GLN A 96 -13.13 12.22 -2.41
CA GLN A 96 -12.66 13.30 -3.26
C GLN A 96 -13.19 14.62 -2.71
N ILE A 97 -12.28 15.55 -2.41
CA ILE A 97 -12.65 16.88 -1.94
C ILE A 97 -11.82 17.96 -2.64
N ASN A 98 -12.32 19.19 -2.57
CA ASN A 98 -11.54 20.35 -2.95
C ASN A 98 -10.76 20.85 -1.73
N PHE A 99 -9.44 20.62 -1.70
CA PHE A 99 -8.56 21.05 -0.61
C PHE A 99 -8.43 22.58 -0.49
N SER A 100 -8.85 23.35 -1.50
CA SER A 100 -8.96 24.79 -1.42
C SER A 100 -10.23 25.28 -0.70
N ASN A 101 -11.16 24.37 -0.35
CA ASN A 101 -12.37 24.68 0.38
C ASN A 101 -12.22 24.25 1.84
N SER A 102 -12.02 25.22 2.73
CA SER A 102 -11.80 24.96 4.16
C SER A 102 -12.95 24.20 4.85
N ASN A 103 -14.20 24.43 4.42
CA ASN A 103 -15.35 23.71 4.99
C ASN A 103 -15.36 22.25 4.59
N ALA A 104 -14.98 21.93 3.34
CA ALA A 104 -14.85 20.55 2.87
C ALA A 104 -13.73 19.82 3.62
N VAL A 105 -12.60 20.49 3.87
CA VAL A 105 -11.47 19.94 4.61
C VAL A 105 -11.81 19.70 6.08
N LYS A 106 -12.53 20.62 6.73
CA LYS A 106 -12.97 20.47 8.13
C LYS A 106 -13.82 19.24 8.39
N ALA A 107 -14.54 18.74 7.40
CA ALA A 107 -15.32 17.50 7.54
C ALA A 107 -14.43 16.26 7.82
N PHE A 108 -13.13 16.37 7.60
CA PHE A 108 -12.13 15.31 7.84
C PHE A 108 -11.13 15.68 8.94
N ALA A 109 -11.49 16.61 9.81
CA ALA A 109 -10.63 17.02 10.93
C ALA A 109 -10.22 15.82 11.80
N GLY A 110 -8.99 15.83 12.30
CA GLY A 110 -8.42 14.75 13.12
C GLY A 110 -7.99 13.50 12.35
N THR A 111 -7.95 13.53 11.01
CA THR A 111 -7.60 12.34 10.22
C THR A 111 -6.22 12.44 9.58
N LEU A 112 -5.58 11.28 9.42
CA LEU A 112 -4.42 11.11 8.54
C LEU A 112 -4.90 10.78 7.13
N PHE A 113 -4.22 11.30 6.13
CA PHE A 113 -4.59 11.06 4.74
C PHE A 113 -3.37 10.86 3.83
N THR A 114 -3.60 10.27 2.66
CA THR A 114 -2.69 10.25 1.53
C THR A 114 -3.42 10.57 0.23
N ILE A 115 -2.84 11.45 -0.58
CA ILE A 115 -3.40 11.79 -1.88
C ILE A 115 -3.25 10.61 -2.82
N ILE A 116 -4.32 10.29 -3.55
CA ILE A 116 -4.33 9.30 -4.61
C ILE A 116 -3.84 9.99 -5.88
N GLU A 117 -2.56 9.84 -6.17
CA GLU A 117 -2.00 10.13 -7.47
C GLU A 117 -1.85 8.84 -8.26
N GLU A 118 -1.75 8.93 -9.57
CA GLU A 118 -1.57 7.75 -10.43
C GLU A 118 -0.39 6.87 -9.98
N LYS A 119 0.65 7.48 -9.43
CA LYS A 119 1.81 6.79 -8.83
C LYS A 119 1.56 6.24 -7.44
N SER A 120 0.75 6.90 -6.61
CA SER A 120 0.50 6.50 -5.22
C SER A 120 -0.60 5.45 -5.09
N SER A 121 -1.55 5.42 -6.03
CA SER A 121 -2.61 4.40 -6.04
C SER A 121 -2.05 2.98 -6.18
N ASN A 122 -0.89 2.85 -6.81
CA ASN A 122 -0.24 1.57 -7.08
C ASN A 122 0.76 1.15 -5.99
N GLN A 123 0.94 1.95 -4.94
CA GLN A 123 1.89 1.65 -3.87
C GLN A 123 1.19 0.94 -2.72
N CYS A 124 1.57 -0.29 -2.49
CA CYS A 124 1.22 -1.04 -1.30
C CYS A 124 2.42 -1.80 -0.77
N TYR A 125 2.31 -2.25 0.46
CA TYR A 125 3.33 -3.02 1.15
C TYR A 125 2.72 -4.31 1.67
N LYS A 126 3.47 -5.39 1.56
CA LYS A 126 3.11 -6.67 2.14
C LYS A 126 3.73 -6.77 3.52
N VAL A 127 2.93 -7.02 4.53
CA VAL A 127 3.40 -7.23 5.91
C VAL A 127 4.22 -8.51 5.96
N GLU A 128 5.46 -8.42 6.40
CA GLU A 128 6.36 -9.56 6.57
C GLU A 128 6.38 -10.05 8.03
N SER A 129 6.41 -9.11 8.97
CA SER A 129 6.37 -9.44 10.39
C SER A 129 5.71 -8.35 11.22
N MET A 130 5.20 -8.76 12.37
CA MET A 130 4.63 -7.89 13.39
C MET A 130 5.17 -8.30 14.74
N THR A 131 5.70 -7.36 15.52
CA THR A 131 6.26 -7.60 16.84
C THR A 131 5.65 -6.64 17.83
N PHE A 132 5.15 -7.16 18.93
CA PHE A 132 4.65 -6.34 20.04
C PHE A 132 5.82 -5.83 20.86
N GLY A 133 5.95 -4.52 20.98
CA GLY A 133 6.96 -3.86 21.77
C GLY A 133 6.55 -3.73 23.25
N GLU A 134 7.53 -3.62 24.13
CA GLU A 134 7.29 -3.34 25.56
C GLU A 134 6.68 -1.96 25.79
N ASP A 135 6.81 -1.06 24.83
CA ASP A 135 6.21 0.28 24.81
C ASP A 135 4.70 0.27 24.50
N GLY A 136 4.10 -0.90 24.31
CA GLY A 136 2.69 -1.06 23.94
C GLY A 136 2.39 -0.75 22.47
N LEU A 137 3.42 -0.47 21.67
CA LEU A 137 3.30 -0.28 20.23
C LEU A 137 3.57 -1.59 19.49
N ILE A 138 3.07 -1.67 18.28
CA ILE A 138 3.35 -2.78 17.36
C ILE A 138 4.34 -2.29 16.31
N GLU A 139 5.48 -2.94 16.24
CA GLU A 139 6.44 -2.75 15.16
C GLU A 139 6.08 -3.64 13.97
N ILE A 140 5.95 -3.04 12.81
CA ILE A 140 5.56 -3.69 11.56
C ILE A 140 6.73 -3.54 10.58
N ALA A 141 7.20 -4.66 10.05
CA ALA A 141 8.08 -4.69 8.90
C ALA A 141 7.28 -5.13 7.66
N ALA A 142 7.40 -4.36 6.59
CA ALA A 142 6.66 -4.61 5.36
C ALA A 142 7.53 -4.36 4.13
N SER A 143 7.40 -5.21 3.12
CA SER A 143 8.10 -5.09 1.84
C SER A 143 7.24 -4.39 0.80
N TYR A 144 7.88 -3.55 -0.01
CA TYR A 144 7.19 -2.89 -1.12
C TYR A 144 6.61 -3.92 -2.09
N SER A 145 5.35 -3.77 -2.43
CA SER A 145 4.64 -4.67 -3.33
C SER A 145 3.72 -3.86 -4.24
N PRO A 146 4.26 -3.36 -5.37
CA PRO A 146 3.50 -2.46 -6.25
C PRO A 146 2.31 -3.16 -6.89
N LEU A 147 1.24 -2.39 -7.10
CA LEU A 147 0.09 -2.80 -7.87
C LEU A 147 0.23 -2.33 -9.33
N THR A 148 -0.42 -3.03 -10.23
CA THR A 148 -0.64 -2.59 -11.61
C THR A 148 -1.76 -1.53 -11.66
N SER A 149 -1.95 -0.88 -12.80
CA SER A 149 -3.03 0.11 -13.01
C SER A 149 -4.44 -0.45 -12.77
N ASP A 150 -4.61 -1.76 -12.95
CA ASP A 150 -5.86 -2.50 -12.68
C ASP A 150 -5.95 -3.08 -11.25
N GLY A 151 -5.05 -2.66 -10.35
CA GLY A 151 -5.07 -3.02 -8.93
C GLY A 151 -4.57 -4.42 -8.60
N LYS A 152 -3.99 -5.15 -9.55
CA LYS A 152 -3.38 -6.46 -9.31
C LYS A 152 -1.93 -6.32 -8.84
N LEU A 153 -1.41 -7.34 -8.18
CA LEU A 153 0.00 -7.36 -7.78
C LEU A 153 0.91 -7.40 -9.01
N ALA A 154 1.76 -6.38 -9.16
CA ALA A 154 2.67 -6.27 -10.30
C ALA A 154 3.69 -7.44 -10.36
N ILE A 155 4.05 -8.01 -9.22
CA ILE A 155 4.93 -9.19 -9.15
C ILE A 155 4.31 -10.45 -9.78
N LEU A 156 2.99 -10.50 -9.87
CA LEU A 156 2.25 -11.60 -10.50
C LEU A 156 1.91 -11.33 -11.96
N GLN A 157 2.32 -10.17 -12.51
CA GLN A 157 2.07 -9.84 -13.91
C GLN A 157 2.70 -10.88 -14.81
N GLY A 158 1.89 -11.52 -15.65
CA GLY A 158 2.30 -12.65 -16.52
C GLY A 158 2.24 -14.02 -15.84
N TRP A 159 1.81 -14.10 -14.57
CA TRP A 159 1.42 -15.36 -13.93
C TRP A 159 0.02 -15.79 -14.40
N ASP A 160 -0.85 -14.79 -14.57
CA ASP A 160 -2.27 -14.95 -14.89
C ASP A 160 -2.56 -14.37 -16.28
N ASP A 161 -1.74 -14.75 -17.28
CA ASP A 161 -1.89 -14.27 -18.66
C ASP A 161 -3.08 -14.91 -19.40
N GLY A 162 -3.94 -15.66 -18.68
CA GLY A 162 -5.11 -16.31 -19.26
C GLY A 162 -4.78 -17.43 -20.25
N SER A 163 -3.52 -17.72 -20.49
CA SER A 163 -3.11 -18.86 -21.29
C SER A 163 -3.44 -20.12 -20.49
N ARG A 164 -4.67 -20.60 -20.63
CA ARG A 164 -4.98 -21.99 -20.34
C ARG A 164 -3.94 -22.83 -21.08
N PHE A 165 -3.32 -23.73 -20.36
CA PHE A 165 -2.39 -24.71 -20.93
C PHE A 165 -2.97 -25.24 -22.25
N ALA A 166 -2.41 -24.82 -23.37
CA ALA A 166 -2.74 -25.48 -24.63
C ALA A 166 -2.40 -26.96 -24.43
N PRO A 167 -3.31 -27.89 -24.73
CA PRO A 167 -3.00 -29.30 -24.69
C PRO A 167 -1.77 -29.50 -25.55
N ILE A 168 -0.81 -30.27 -25.06
CA ILE A 168 0.34 -30.68 -25.85
C ILE A 168 -0.25 -31.59 -26.92
N GLU A 169 -0.29 -31.11 -28.16
CA GLU A 169 -0.53 -31.99 -29.29
C GLU A 169 0.65 -32.98 -29.34
N THR A 170 0.31 -34.26 -29.10
CA THR A 170 1.23 -35.40 -29.17
C THR A 170 1.47 -35.76 -30.59
#